data_4642535242d522c37ffb999a2bf7a454
#
_entry.id   4642535242d522c37ffb999a2bf7a454
#
_cell.length_a   1.000
_cell.length_b   1.000
_cell.length_c   1.000
_cell.angle_alpha   90.00
_cell.angle_beta   90.00
_cell.angle_gamma   90.00
#
_symmetry.space_group_name_H-M   'P 1'
#
loop_
_entity.id
_entity.type
_entity.pdbx_description
1 polymer ?
#
loop_
_entity_poly.entity_id
_entity_poly.type
_entity_poly.pdbx_seq_one_letter_code
_entity_poly.pdbx_strand_id
1 'polypeptide(L)'
;EKYAASNGTWIGVTARVRVVAYNPKLIDEKDLPKSVMEFSDPQWQGKVGFVPTSGAFQEQAVAIIKMHGRDAAEEWLTGLRAFGKTYSNNMVALKAVENGEVATVLVNNYYWFALQREKGKLDSKLHYFTGGDVGGLITVSSAAVLKSSKHPKEAQQLLAYMASEEGQRVITQTTAEYPLHKGMESDRGLKPFSELEAPNVTPADLGNAEEALELEREVGLN
;
A
#
# COMPACT_ATOMS: atom_id res chain seq x y z
N GLU A 1 2.44 2.44 -19.59
CA GLU A 1 3.09 3.77 -19.51
C GLU A 1 2.99 4.39 -18.09
N LYS A 2 1.84 4.28 -17.39
CA LYS A 2 1.65 4.86 -16.04
C LYS A 2 2.60 4.30 -14.97
N TYR A 3 3.06 3.06 -15.13
CA TYR A 3 3.85 2.32 -14.14
C TYR A 3 5.26 1.98 -14.63
N ALA A 4 5.85 2.86 -15.42
CA ALA A 4 7.23 2.75 -15.87
C ALA A 4 7.81 4.15 -16.09
N ALA A 5 9.13 4.29 -16.00
CA ALA A 5 9.77 5.55 -16.36
C ALA A 5 9.62 5.84 -17.85
N SER A 6 9.24 7.07 -18.20
CA SER A 6 9.10 7.52 -19.59
C SER A 6 10.40 7.41 -20.41
N ASN A 7 11.55 7.46 -19.72
CA ASN A 7 12.87 7.31 -20.31
C ASN A 7 13.42 5.86 -20.27
N GLY A 8 12.59 4.89 -19.87
CA GLY A 8 12.95 3.48 -19.83
C GLY A 8 13.96 3.07 -18.74
N THR A 9 14.22 3.92 -17.75
CA THR A 9 15.22 3.63 -16.70
C THR A 9 14.75 2.62 -15.67
N TRP A 10 13.44 2.46 -15.49
CA TRP A 10 12.83 1.44 -14.64
C TRP A 10 11.46 1.01 -15.17
N ILE A 11 11.05 -0.18 -14.77
CA ILE A 11 9.71 -0.72 -15.08
C ILE A 11 9.01 -1.12 -13.78
N GLY A 12 7.69 -0.95 -13.73
CA GLY A 12 6.84 -1.60 -12.74
C GLY A 12 6.71 -3.08 -13.08
N VAL A 13 6.83 -3.91 -12.07
CA VAL A 13 6.70 -5.37 -12.21
C VAL A 13 5.31 -5.81 -11.78
N THR A 14 4.88 -5.42 -10.58
CA THR A 14 3.53 -5.68 -10.04
C THR A 14 3.01 -4.44 -9.32
N ALA A 15 1.69 -4.36 -9.15
CA ALA A 15 1.07 -3.30 -8.36
C ALA A 15 0.42 -3.83 -7.09
N ARG A 16 0.30 -2.96 -6.10
CA ARG A 16 -0.43 -3.17 -4.85
C ARG A 16 -1.22 -1.92 -4.50
N VAL A 17 -2.28 -2.11 -3.73
CA VAL A 17 -3.17 -1.02 -3.32
C VAL A 17 -3.19 -0.90 -1.79
N ARG A 18 -3.20 0.34 -1.32
CA ARG A 18 -3.46 0.64 0.10
C ARG A 18 -4.92 0.34 0.42
N VAL A 19 -5.12 -0.27 1.58
CA VAL A 19 -6.45 -0.67 2.08
C VAL A 19 -6.50 -0.50 3.59
N VAL A 20 -7.71 -0.60 4.13
CA VAL A 20 -7.91 -0.84 5.55
C VAL A 20 -8.28 -2.31 5.74
N ALA A 21 -7.51 -3.05 6.54
CA ALA A 21 -8.00 -4.30 7.09
C ALA A 21 -8.77 -3.99 8.37
N TYR A 22 -9.96 -4.58 8.55
CA TYR A 22 -10.82 -4.35 9.70
C TYR A 22 -11.41 -5.65 10.24
N ASN A 23 -11.73 -5.65 11.53
CA ASN A 23 -12.39 -6.77 12.18
C ASN A 23 -13.90 -6.48 12.33
N PRO A 24 -14.78 -7.20 11.59
CA PRO A 24 -16.22 -6.93 11.60
C PRO A 24 -16.91 -7.24 12.94
N LYS A 25 -16.20 -7.88 13.88
CA LYS A 25 -16.70 -8.06 15.27
C LYS A 25 -16.51 -6.79 16.11
N LEU A 26 -15.65 -5.86 15.69
CA LEU A 26 -15.32 -4.63 16.41
C LEU A 26 -15.86 -3.37 15.75
N ILE A 27 -16.05 -3.38 14.43
CA ILE A 27 -16.57 -2.26 13.67
C ILE A 27 -17.32 -2.74 12.41
N ASP A 28 -18.49 -2.19 12.14
CA ASP A 28 -19.20 -2.43 10.90
C ASP A 28 -18.53 -1.69 9.73
N GLU A 29 -18.56 -2.27 8.53
CA GLU A 29 -17.98 -1.64 7.33
C GLU A 29 -18.58 -0.26 7.02
N LYS A 30 -19.88 -0.08 7.27
CA LYS A 30 -20.60 1.20 7.05
C LYS A 30 -20.11 2.34 7.96
N ASP A 31 -19.45 1.98 9.09
CA ASP A 31 -18.92 2.93 10.08
C ASP A 31 -17.43 3.24 9.83
N LEU A 32 -16.82 2.62 8.81
CA LEU A 32 -15.48 2.98 8.36
C LEU A 32 -15.49 4.34 7.67
N PRO A 33 -14.41 5.13 7.81
CA PRO A 33 -14.34 6.46 7.22
C PRO A 33 -14.27 6.36 5.69
N LYS A 34 -14.80 7.37 5.01
CA LYS A 34 -14.74 7.48 3.56
C LYS A 34 -13.38 7.91 3.04
N SER A 35 -12.61 8.60 3.89
CA SER A 35 -11.24 9.02 3.58
C SER A 35 -10.27 8.48 4.63
N VAL A 36 -9.07 8.12 4.18
CA VAL A 36 -7.98 7.74 5.10
C VAL A 36 -7.57 8.89 6.02
N MET A 37 -7.83 10.12 5.62
CA MET A 37 -7.55 11.31 6.41
C MET A 37 -8.33 11.34 7.73
N GLU A 38 -9.55 10.81 7.74
CA GLU A 38 -10.41 10.77 8.94
C GLU A 38 -9.90 9.84 10.04
N PHE A 39 -8.95 8.91 9.74
CA PHE A 39 -8.34 8.05 10.76
C PHE A 39 -7.46 8.81 11.77
N SER A 40 -7.13 10.07 11.49
CA SER A 40 -6.45 10.97 12.43
C SER A 40 -7.36 11.64 13.45
N ASP A 41 -8.68 11.44 13.36
CA ASP A 41 -9.65 12.04 14.27
C ASP A 41 -9.69 11.34 15.63
N PRO A 42 -10.01 12.06 16.74
CA PRO A 42 -10.07 11.50 18.09
C PRO A 42 -11.01 10.30 18.26
N GLN A 43 -12.05 10.19 17.42
CA GLN A 43 -12.99 9.06 17.44
C GLN A 43 -12.31 7.71 17.12
N TRP A 44 -11.13 7.73 16.51
CA TRP A 44 -10.33 6.55 16.17
C TRP A 44 -9.32 6.18 17.25
N GLN A 45 -9.37 6.83 18.43
CA GLN A 45 -8.47 6.53 19.54
C GLN A 45 -8.45 5.04 19.88
N GLY A 46 -7.29 4.41 19.74
CA GLY A 46 -7.06 3.00 20.00
C GLY A 46 -7.71 2.02 19.01
N LYS A 47 -8.37 2.53 17.95
CA LYS A 47 -9.08 1.70 16.95
C LYS A 47 -8.32 1.53 15.64
N VAL A 48 -7.33 2.36 15.34
CA VAL A 48 -6.52 2.28 14.12
C VAL A 48 -5.09 1.90 14.42
N GLY A 49 -4.59 0.89 13.72
CA GLY A 49 -3.19 0.46 13.74
C GLY A 49 -2.46 0.90 12.48
N PHE A 50 -1.17 1.19 12.59
CA PHE A 50 -0.32 1.54 11.46
C PHE A 50 1.15 1.25 11.75
N VAL A 51 1.99 1.31 10.71
CA VAL A 51 3.42 1.01 10.78
C VAL A 51 4.21 2.17 10.18
N PRO A 52 4.65 3.16 10.98
CA PRO A 52 5.32 4.35 10.47
C PRO A 52 6.62 4.02 9.72
N THR A 53 7.38 3.03 10.15
CA THR A 53 8.64 2.59 9.51
C THR A 53 8.43 1.80 8.21
N SER A 54 7.19 1.57 7.79
CA SER A 54 6.88 0.85 6.55
C SER A 54 7.00 1.78 5.35
N GLY A 55 7.76 1.38 4.33
CA GLY A 55 7.84 2.12 3.07
C GLY A 55 6.47 2.41 2.44
N ALA A 56 5.50 1.49 2.58
CA ALA A 56 4.14 1.70 2.09
C ALA A 56 3.37 2.80 2.85
N PHE A 57 3.65 2.99 4.14
CA PHE A 57 3.09 4.09 4.92
C PHE A 57 3.75 5.42 4.51
N GLN A 58 5.07 5.41 4.33
CA GLN A 58 5.83 6.57 3.86
C GLN A 58 5.40 7.01 2.45
N GLU A 59 5.20 6.06 1.52
CA GLU A 59 4.62 6.33 0.20
C GLU A 59 3.24 7.00 0.32
N GLN A 60 2.41 6.57 1.27
CA GLN A 60 1.10 7.18 1.52
C GLN A 60 1.23 8.60 2.09
N ALA A 61 2.16 8.83 3.02
CA ALA A 61 2.43 10.18 3.54
C ALA A 61 2.92 11.13 2.43
N VAL A 62 3.80 10.67 1.54
CA VAL A 62 4.20 11.42 0.33
C VAL A 62 3.00 11.75 -0.55
N ALA A 63 2.12 10.79 -0.80
CA ALA A 63 0.92 11.02 -1.60
C ALA A 63 -0.02 12.04 -0.95
N ILE A 64 -0.17 12.01 0.37
CA ILE A 64 -0.96 13.02 1.12
C ILE A 64 -0.34 14.41 0.94
N ILE A 65 0.99 14.56 1.10
CA ILE A 65 1.69 15.84 0.87
C ILE A 65 1.41 16.35 -0.55
N LYS A 66 1.49 15.49 -1.56
CA LYS A 66 1.26 15.87 -2.97
C LYS A 66 -0.17 16.28 -3.28
N MET A 67 -1.15 15.61 -2.67
CA MET A 67 -2.57 15.84 -2.97
C MET A 67 -3.21 16.91 -2.08
N HIS A 68 -2.81 16.97 -0.83
CA HIS A 68 -3.47 17.79 0.21
C HIS A 68 -2.55 18.85 0.84
N GLY A 69 -1.25 18.81 0.54
CA GLY A 69 -0.25 19.70 1.09
C GLY A 69 0.39 19.18 2.40
N ARG A 70 1.51 19.83 2.77
CA ARG A 70 2.31 19.45 3.93
C ARG A 70 1.53 19.58 5.25
N ASP A 71 0.79 20.66 5.41
CA ASP A 71 0.03 20.93 6.66
C ASP A 71 -1.01 19.82 6.92
N ALA A 72 -1.76 19.40 5.88
CA ALA A 72 -2.71 18.31 6.00
C ALA A 72 -2.04 16.96 6.33
N ALA A 73 -0.85 16.71 5.79
CA ALA A 73 -0.06 15.53 6.11
C ALA A 73 0.44 15.57 7.57
N GLU A 74 0.86 16.75 8.06
CA GLU A 74 1.28 16.95 9.44
C GLU A 74 0.12 16.72 10.43
N GLU A 75 -1.07 17.26 10.14
CA GLU A 75 -2.28 17.01 10.93
C GLU A 75 -2.62 15.52 10.96
N TRP A 76 -2.58 14.85 9.82
CA TRP A 76 -2.87 13.42 9.72
C TRP A 76 -1.87 12.57 10.53
N LEU A 77 -0.58 12.81 10.39
CA LEU A 77 0.48 12.10 11.12
C LEU A 77 0.39 12.37 12.64
N THR A 78 0.15 13.63 13.02
CA THR A 78 -0.03 14.03 14.42
C THR A 78 -1.23 13.34 15.06
N GLY A 79 -2.36 13.29 14.36
CA GLY A 79 -3.56 12.60 14.82
C GLY A 79 -3.36 11.09 14.94
N LEU A 80 -2.71 10.46 13.95
CA LEU A 80 -2.36 9.04 14.03
C LEU A 80 -1.41 8.74 15.21
N ARG A 81 -0.43 9.61 15.46
CA ARG A 81 0.44 9.48 16.62
C ARG A 81 -0.32 9.60 17.95
N ALA A 82 -1.26 10.53 18.01
CA ALA A 82 -2.04 10.79 19.23
C ALA A 82 -3.06 9.70 19.51
N PHE A 83 -3.71 9.18 18.51
CA PHE A 83 -4.91 8.32 18.64
C PHE A 83 -4.71 6.89 18.15
N GLY A 84 -3.76 6.64 17.26
CA GLY A 84 -3.50 5.31 16.70
C GLY A 84 -2.57 4.44 17.55
N LYS A 85 -2.41 3.19 17.13
CA LYS A 85 -1.46 2.22 17.68
C LYS A 85 -0.37 1.92 16.65
N THR A 86 0.89 2.09 17.02
CA THR A 86 2.03 1.72 16.17
C THR A 86 2.41 0.26 16.33
N TYR A 87 2.83 -0.36 15.23
CA TYR A 87 3.31 -1.74 15.20
C TYR A 87 4.68 -1.82 14.52
N SER A 88 5.43 -2.87 14.82
CA SER A 88 6.79 -3.08 14.31
C SER A 88 6.85 -3.47 12.83
N ASN A 89 5.78 -4.08 12.30
CA ASN A 89 5.65 -4.41 10.88
C ASN A 89 4.18 -4.69 10.52
N ASN A 90 3.90 -4.69 9.20
CA ASN A 90 2.54 -4.82 8.67
C ASN A 90 1.87 -6.16 9.00
N MET A 91 2.64 -7.26 9.06
CA MET A 91 2.06 -8.56 9.40
C MET A 91 1.67 -8.64 10.88
N VAL A 92 2.46 -8.04 11.77
CA VAL A 92 2.11 -7.93 13.21
C VAL A 92 0.85 -7.09 13.37
N ALA A 93 0.78 -5.93 12.70
CA ALA A 93 -0.40 -5.06 12.73
C ALA A 93 -1.67 -5.77 12.21
N LEU A 94 -1.55 -6.52 11.12
CA LEU A 94 -2.67 -7.28 10.57
C LEU A 94 -3.12 -8.41 11.50
N LYS A 95 -2.17 -9.14 12.13
CA LYS A 95 -2.49 -10.16 13.12
C LYS A 95 -3.18 -9.57 14.36
N ALA A 96 -2.87 -8.32 14.74
CA ALA A 96 -3.57 -7.61 15.81
C ALA A 96 -5.04 -7.34 15.47
N VAL A 97 -5.36 -6.96 14.23
CA VAL A 97 -6.74 -6.85 13.75
C VAL A 97 -7.44 -8.21 13.75
N GLU A 98 -6.79 -9.23 13.21
CA GLU A 98 -7.35 -10.58 13.15
C GLU A 98 -7.68 -11.13 14.56
N ASN A 99 -6.83 -10.84 15.53
CA ASN A 99 -7.01 -11.26 16.93
C ASN A 99 -7.96 -10.35 17.73
N GLY A 100 -8.44 -9.24 17.15
CA GLY A 100 -9.34 -8.30 17.83
C GLY A 100 -8.67 -7.35 18.82
N GLU A 101 -7.35 -7.13 18.71
CA GLU A 101 -6.61 -6.18 19.55
C GLU A 101 -6.81 -4.73 19.11
N VAL A 102 -7.10 -4.52 17.83
CA VAL A 102 -7.40 -3.23 17.22
C VAL A 102 -8.46 -3.42 16.14
N ALA A 103 -9.34 -2.43 15.97
CA ALA A 103 -10.46 -2.57 15.03
C ALA A 103 -10.03 -2.54 13.57
N THR A 104 -9.03 -1.70 13.24
CA THR A 104 -8.58 -1.45 11.87
C THR A 104 -7.06 -1.34 11.79
N VAL A 105 -6.50 -1.56 10.60
CA VAL A 105 -5.09 -1.29 10.30
C VAL A 105 -4.91 -0.80 8.87
N LEU A 106 -4.01 0.19 8.69
CA LEU A 106 -3.62 0.72 7.39
C LEU A 106 -2.49 -0.14 6.79
N VAL A 107 -2.79 -0.94 5.76
CA VAL A 107 -1.83 -1.88 5.14
C VAL A 107 -1.98 -1.92 3.63
N ASN A 108 -1.10 -2.64 2.96
CA ASN A 108 -1.31 -3.05 1.58
C ASN A 108 -2.14 -4.35 1.51
N ASN A 109 -2.93 -4.50 0.46
CA ASN A 109 -3.84 -5.62 0.26
C ASN A 109 -3.16 -6.99 0.37
N TYR A 110 -1.97 -7.16 -0.18
CA TYR A 110 -1.29 -8.46 -0.25
C TYR A 110 -0.94 -9.08 1.12
N TYR A 111 -0.81 -8.27 2.18
CA TYR A 111 -0.58 -8.80 3.53
C TYR A 111 -1.76 -9.63 4.03
N TRP A 112 -2.99 -9.18 3.74
CA TRP A 112 -4.19 -9.91 4.12
C TRP A 112 -4.29 -11.25 3.41
N PHE A 113 -4.01 -11.29 2.10
CA PHE A 113 -4.01 -12.53 1.33
C PHE A 113 -2.88 -13.48 1.76
N ALA A 114 -1.71 -12.94 2.16
CA ALA A 114 -0.64 -13.74 2.72
C ALA A 114 -1.05 -14.40 4.04
N LEU A 115 -1.71 -13.65 4.92
CA LEU A 115 -2.24 -14.18 6.17
C LEU A 115 -3.36 -15.20 5.93
N GLN A 116 -4.26 -14.94 4.97
CA GLN A 116 -5.30 -15.88 4.58
C GLN A 116 -4.73 -17.21 4.09
N ARG A 117 -3.64 -17.17 3.30
CA ARG A 117 -2.95 -18.39 2.85
C ARG A 117 -2.31 -19.16 4.00
N GLU A 118 -1.79 -18.44 5.02
CA GLU A 118 -1.21 -19.04 6.23
C GLU A 118 -2.26 -19.70 7.10
N LYS A 119 -3.39 -19.00 7.35
CA LYS A 119 -4.39 -19.39 8.34
C LYS A 119 -5.66 -20.03 7.76
N GLY A 120 -5.88 -19.93 6.44
CA GLY A 120 -7.13 -20.33 5.79
C GLY A 120 -8.18 -19.22 5.89
N LYS A 121 -9.27 -19.45 6.64
CA LYS A 121 -10.33 -18.45 6.81
C LYS A 121 -9.90 -17.39 7.84
N LEU A 122 -10.13 -16.13 7.51
CA LEU A 122 -9.91 -14.99 8.40
C LEU A 122 -11.25 -14.40 8.84
N ASP A 123 -11.27 -13.85 10.06
CA ASP A 123 -12.36 -13.02 10.56
C ASP A 123 -12.30 -11.60 10.02
N SER A 124 -11.09 -11.06 9.85
CA SER A 124 -10.84 -9.74 9.27
C SER A 124 -11.22 -9.67 7.79
N LYS A 125 -11.53 -8.46 7.33
CA LYS A 125 -11.89 -8.14 5.94
C LYS A 125 -11.08 -6.96 5.44
N LEU A 126 -11.11 -6.75 4.11
CA LEU A 126 -10.52 -5.58 3.47
C LEU A 126 -11.59 -4.58 3.08
N HIS A 127 -11.33 -3.31 3.39
CA HIS A 127 -12.07 -2.16 2.87
C HIS A 127 -11.20 -1.41 1.88
N TYR A 128 -11.73 -1.15 0.68
CA TYR A 128 -11.10 -0.41 -0.39
C TYR A 128 -11.69 0.99 -0.46
N PHE A 129 -10.85 2.00 -0.41
CA PHE A 129 -11.29 3.38 -0.61
C PHE A 129 -11.77 3.62 -2.04
N THR A 130 -12.69 4.56 -2.20
CA THR A 130 -13.32 4.91 -3.48
C THR A 130 -13.17 6.40 -3.77
N GLY A 131 -13.62 6.84 -4.96
CA GLY A 131 -13.65 8.26 -5.31
C GLY A 131 -12.28 8.93 -5.44
N GLY A 132 -11.21 8.17 -5.65
CA GLY A 132 -9.87 8.72 -5.78
C GLY A 132 -9.23 9.13 -4.45
N ASP A 133 -9.74 8.63 -3.32
CA ASP A 133 -9.16 8.90 -2.00
C ASP A 133 -7.70 8.39 -1.93
N VAL A 134 -6.84 9.16 -1.25
CA VAL A 134 -5.43 8.82 -1.07
C VAL A 134 -5.22 7.54 -0.27
N GLY A 135 -6.24 7.09 0.46
CA GLY A 135 -6.29 5.79 1.12
C GLY A 135 -6.25 4.60 0.17
N GLY A 136 -6.67 4.79 -1.09
CA GLY A 136 -6.61 3.79 -2.16
C GLY A 136 -5.36 3.91 -3.04
N LEU A 137 -4.26 4.46 -2.55
CA LEU A 137 -3.02 4.64 -3.29
C LEU A 137 -2.52 3.33 -3.88
N ILE A 138 -2.26 3.34 -5.19
CA ILE A 138 -1.59 2.24 -5.91
C ILE A 138 -0.12 2.55 -6.03
N THR A 139 0.72 1.63 -5.55
CA THR A 139 2.17 1.67 -5.73
C THR A 139 2.65 0.42 -6.47
N VAL A 140 3.90 0.40 -6.90
CA VAL A 140 4.44 -0.69 -7.70
C VAL A 140 5.72 -1.26 -7.09
N SER A 141 5.92 -2.55 -7.29
CA SER A 141 7.25 -3.13 -7.21
C SER A 141 7.94 -2.83 -8.53
N SER A 142 9.06 -2.13 -8.48
CA SER A 142 9.80 -1.72 -9.68
C SER A 142 11.15 -2.42 -9.78
N ALA A 143 11.65 -2.52 -11.00
CA ALA A 143 12.97 -3.07 -11.28
C ALA A 143 13.70 -2.23 -12.33
N ALA A 144 15.02 -2.17 -12.18
CA ALA A 144 15.92 -1.42 -13.06
C ALA A 144 17.26 -2.12 -13.19
N VAL A 145 17.96 -1.87 -14.28
CA VAL A 145 19.36 -2.30 -14.45
C VAL A 145 20.29 -1.19 -13.95
N LEU A 146 21.15 -1.54 -13.00
CA LEU A 146 22.12 -0.58 -12.47
C LEU A 146 23.17 -0.24 -13.52
N LYS A 147 23.59 1.02 -13.58
CA LYS A 147 24.69 1.47 -14.47
C LYS A 147 26.00 0.74 -14.21
N SER A 148 26.24 0.29 -12.98
CA SER A 148 27.42 -0.47 -12.56
C SER A 148 27.33 -1.97 -12.85
N SER A 149 26.21 -2.45 -13.40
CA SER A 149 26.05 -3.88 -13.71
C SER A 149 27.12 -4.36 -14.68
N LYS A 150 27.74 -5.51 -14.37
CA LYS A 150 28.68 -6.21 -15.26
C LYS A 150 27.95 -7.13 -16.24
N HIS A 151 26.64 -7.34 -16.06
CA HIS A 151 25.79 -8.22 -16.86
C HIS A 151 24.51 -7.50 -17.33
N PRO A 152 24.63 -6.33 -18.03
CA PRO A 152 23.45 -5.50 -18.35
C PRO A 152 22.49 -6.21 -19.34
N LYS A 153 23.01 -7.05 -20.23
CA LYS A 153 22.19 -7.77 -21.21
C LYS A 153 21.33 -8.85 -20.53
N GLU A 154 21.92 -9.62 -19.66
CA GLU A 154 21.24 -10.66 -18.88
C GLU A 154 20.23 -10.04 -17.92
N ALA A 155 20.57 -8.92 -17.29
CA ALA A 155 19.65 -8.17 -16.44
C ALA A 155 18.45 -7.64 -17.24
N GLN A 156 18.65 -7.11 -18.44
CA GLN A 156 17.55 -6.71 -19.32
C GLN A 156 16.67 -7.87 -19.76
N GLN A 157 17.26 -9.05 -20.04
CA GLN A 157 16.50 -10.27 -20.36
C GLN A 157 15.63 -10.70 -19.19
N LEU A 158 16.16 -10.63 -17.96
CA LEU A 158 15.39 -10.93 -16.74
C LEU A 158 14.23 -9.94 -16.58
N LEU A 159 14.45 -8.64 -16.75
CA LEU A 159 13.38 -7.63 -16.67
C LEU A 159 12.31 -7.87 -17.74
N ALA A 160 12.71 -8.20 -18.96
CA ALA A 160 11.77 -8.53 -20.04
C ALA A 160 10.94 -9.78 -19.70
N TYR A 161 11.56 -10.81 -19.10
CA TYR A 161 10.84 -11.99 -18.61
C TYR A 161 9.86 -11.64 -17.49
N MET A 162 10.29 -10.86 -16.48
CA MET A 162 9.41 -10.44 -15.37
C MET A 162 8.20 -9.64 -15.86
N ALA A 163 8.34 -8.88 -16.95
CA ALA A 163 7.25 -8.11 -17.56
C ALA A 163 6.40 -8.94 -18.55
N SER A 164 6.85 -10.12 -18.95
CA SER A 164 6.10 -11.00 -19.86
C SER A 164 4.88 -11.60 -19.17
N GLU A 165 3.93 -12.11 -19.97
CA GLU A 165 2.74 -12.81 -19.43
C GLU A 165 3.14 -14.00 -18.54
N GLU A 166 4.14 -14.79 -18.95
CA GLU A 166 4.63 -15.94 -18.19
C GLU A 166 5.25 -15.51 -16.86
N GLY A 167 6.16 -14.52 -16.87
CA GLY A 167 6.80 -13.99 -15.68
C GLY A 167 5.78 -13.38 -14.71
N GLN A 168 4.82 -12.60 -15.22
CA GLN A 168 3.74 -12.04 -14.41
C GLN A 168 2.86 -13.13 -13.78
N ARG A 169 2.56 -14.20 -14.50
CA ARG A 169 1.81 -15.34 -13.97
C ARG A 169 2.54 -16.00 -12.81
N VAL A 170 3.83 -16.28 -12.96
CA VAL A 170 4.66 -16.87 -11.91
C VAL A 170 4.69 -15.98 -10.65
N ILE A 171 4.90 -14.67 -10.84
CA ILE A 171 4.98 -13.73 -9.72
C ILE A 171 3.63 -13.63 -8.99
N THR A 172 2.55 -13.42 -9.71
CA THR A 172 1.22 -13.19 -9.10
C THR A 172 0.60 -14.45 -8.50
N GLN A 173 1.01 -15.64 -8.93
CA GLN A 173 0.65 -16.90 -8.26
C GLN A 173 1.26 -17.02 -6.85
N THR A 174 2.41 -16.41 -6.60
CA THR A 174 3.10 -16.45 -5.30
C THR A 174 2.80 -15.25 -4.42
N THR A 175 2.54 -14.10 -5.02
CA THR A 175 2.15 -12.87 -4.35
C THR A 175 0.67 -12.57 -4.59
N ALA A 176 0.02 -11.85 -3.72
CA ALA A 176 -1.32 -11.31 -3.96
C ALA A 176 -1.21 -9.85 -4.43
N GLU A 177 -0.34 -9.62 -5.40
CA GLU A 177 -0.18 -8.34 -6.10
C GLU A 177 -0.83 -8.40 -7.47
N TYR A 178 -1.11 -7.24 -8.04
CA TYR A 178 -1.73 -7.12 -9.36
C TYR A 178 -0.69 -7.25 -10.47
N PRO A 179 -0.95 -8.05 -11.51
CA PRO A 179 -0.12 -8.05 -12.70
C PRO A 179 -0.21 -6.71 -13.43
N LEU A 180 0.89 -6.27 -14.03
CA LEU A 180 0.94 -5.05 -14.86
C LEU A 180 0.99 -5.36 -16.36
N HIS A 181 1.07 -6.65 -16.75
CA HIS A 181 0.94 -7.05 -18.14
C HIS A 181 -0.50 -6.82 -18.63
N LYS A 182 -0.63 -6.17 -19.80
CA LYS A 182 -1.93 -5.81 -20.36
C LYS A 182 -2.84 -7.02 -20.56
N GLY A 183 -4.06 -6.91 -20.04
CA GLY A 183 -5.08 -7.95 -20.20
C GLY A 183 -4.98 -9.10 -19.20
N MET A 184 -4.04 -9.06 -18.26
CA MET A 184 -3.98 -10.02 -17.16
C MET A 184 -4.75 -9.54 -15.94
N GLU A 185 -5.41 -10.47 -15.29
CA GLU A 185 -6.04 -10.31 -13.98
C GLU A 185 -5.40 -11.29 -12.98
N SER A 186 -5.49 -10.98 -11.71
CA SER A 186 -5.03 -11.87 -10.66
C SER A 186 -6.08 -12.96 -10.40
N ASP A 187 -5.66 -14.21 -10.32
CA ASP A 187 -6.49 -15.36 -9.93
C ASP A 187 -6.59 -15.56 -8.41
N ARG A 188 -6.05 -14.62 -7.63
CA ARG A 188 -5.95 -14.70 -6.16
C ARG A 188 -7.18 -14.16 -5.42
N GLY A 189 -8.29 -13.88 -6.12
CA GLY A 189 -9.50 -13.32 -5.51
C GLY A 189 -9.37 -11.85 -5.09
N LEU A 190 -8.46 -11.11 -5.71
CA LEU A 190 -8.34 -9.67 -5.54
C LEU A 190 -9.56 -8.97 -6.13
N LYS A 191 -9.92 -7.80 -5.58
CA LYS A 191 -10.82 -6.88 -6.29
C LYS A 191 -10.22 -6.59 -7.67
N PRO A 192 -10.99 -6.64 -8.78
CA PRO A 192 -10.44 -6.37 -10.11
C PRO A 192 -9.68 -5.04 -10.16
N PHE A 193 -8.52 -5.03 -10.85
CA PHE A 193 -7.68 -3.83 -10.93
C PHE A 193 -8.42 -2.65 -11.58
N SER A 194 -9.28 -2.93 -12.54
CA SER A 194 -10.12 -1.95 -13.22
C SER A 194 -11.22 -1.34 -12.34
N GLU A 195 -11.54 -1.96 -11.20
CA GLU A 195 -12.52 -1.47 -10.23
C GLU A 195 -11.88 -0.70 -9.07
N LEU A 196 -10.55 -0.55 -9.08
CA LEU A 196 -9.85 0.26 -8.08
C LEU A 196 -9.98 1.74 -8.44
N GLU A 197 -10.61 2.49 -7.57
CA GLU A 197 -10.77 3.94 -7.71
C GLU A 197 -9.59 4.68 -7.04
N ALA A 198 -8.39 4.41 -7.52
CA ALA A 198 -7.17 4.97 -6.97
C ALA A 198 -7.05 6.49 -7.22
N PRO A 199 -6.33 7.23 -6.37
CA PRO A 199 -6.02 8.63 -6.60
C PRO A 199 -5.21 8.83 -7.89
N ASN A 200 -5.30 10.02 -8.46
CA ASN A 200 -4.53 10.38 -9.66
C ASN A 200 -3.08 10.76 -9.30
N VAL A 201 -2.38 9.83 -8.66
CA VAL A 201 -0.96 9.93 -8.31
C VAL A 201 -0.26 8.72 -8.91
N THR A 202 0.82 8.96 -9.61
CA THR A 202 1.64 7.89 -10.20
C THR A 202 2.89 7.63 -9.33
N PRO A 203 3.53 6.46 -9.45
CA PRO A 203 4.81 6.22 -8.77
C PRO A 203 5.90 7.25 -9.12
N ALA A 204 5.86 7.84 -10.33
CA ALA A 204 6.78 8.91 -10.72
C ALA A 204 6.50 10.23 -9.98
N ASP A 205 5.24 10.50 -9.64
CA ASP A 205 4.86 11.72 -8.89
C ASP A 205 5.28 11.66 -7.42
N LEU A 206 5.42 10.46 -6.85
CA LEU A 206 5.84 10.28 -5.46
C LEU A 206 7.29 10.75 -5.25
N GLY A 207 8.17 10.61 -6.25
CA GLY A 207 9.56 11.05 -6.14
C GLY A 207 10.32 10.28 -5.05
N ASN A 208 10.97 11.00 -4.14
CA ASN A 208 11.60 10.43 -2.95
C ASN A 208 10.73 10.68 -1.69
N ALA A 209 11.04 9.99 -0.61
CA ALA A 209 10.30 10.09 0.64
C ALA A 209 10.92 11.08 1.65
N GLU A 210 11.87 11.91 1.26
CA GLU A 210 12.65 12.75 2.20
C GLU A 210 11.75 13.67 3.01
N GLU A 211 10.82 14.40 2.36
CA GLU A 211 9.90 15.31 3.02
C GLU A 211 8.95 14.56 3.99
N ALA A 212 8.44 13.39 3.59
CA ALA A 212 7.59 12.59 4.47
C ALA A 212 8.36 12.05 5.68
N LEU A 213 9.61 11.58 5.49
CA LEU A 213 10.47 11.12 6.57
C LEU A 213 10.88 12.24 7.53
N GLU A 214 11.10 13.46 7.02
CA GLU A 214 11.34 14.63 7.83
C GLU A 214 10.12 14.95 8.69
N LEU A 215 8.93 14.97 8.07
CA LEU A 215 7.67 15.23 8.75
C LEU A 215 7.36 14.16 9.82
N GLU A 216 7.57 12.88 9.53
CA GLU A 216 7.42 11.80 10.52
C GLU A 216 8.32 11.99 11.74
N ARG A 217 9.57 12.47 11.54
CA ARG A 217 10.49 12.80 12.65
C ARG A 217 10.02 14.02 13.43
N GLU A 218 9.57 15.08 12.75
CA GLU A 218 9.05 16.30 13.39
C GLU A 218 7.87 15.99 14.30
N VAL A 219 6.94 15.15 13.84
CA VAL A 219 5.79 14.74 14.67
C VAL A 219 6.14 13.61 15.65
N GLY A 220 7.35 13.08 15.66
CA GLY A 220 7.84 12.08 16.62
C GLY A 220 7.32 10.66 16.38
N LEU A 221 7.18 10.26 15.13
CA LEU A 221 6.81 8.88 14.72
C LEU A 221 8.03 8.00 14.39
N ASN A 222 9.20 8.59 14.10
CA ASN A 222 10.48 7.93 13.80
C ASN A 222 11.63 8.52 14.63
#